data_4af7d968570cb7d4478be92c19a5506c
#
_entry.id   4af7d968570cb7d4478be92c19a5506c
#
_cell.length_a   1.000
_cell.length_b   1.000
_cell.length_c   1.000
_cell.angle_alpha   90.00
_cell.angle_beta   90.00
_cell.angle_gamma   90.00
#
_symmetry.space_group_name_H-M   'P 1'
#
loop_
_entity.id
_entity.type
_entity.pdbx_description
1 polymer ?
#
loop_
_entity_poly.entity_id
_entity_poly.type
_entity_poly.pdbx_seq_one_letter_code
_entity_poly.pdbx_strand_id
1 'polypeptide(L)'
;MRWNRFFALAAGFILAAGHSAASAAEPVCLASIEADTDGNGTQETAELWGNKLTGGSSYYGDLLLMIKDGSGKLITAYTPSLEGGYANILQKGHFTGKGEQIIVRSLSGAAQEMQVRIIDAALPNAVQEIYTGSDNLGAAVNAAFKPGFKTEFVFEDFKDGVRMEAVEYGVLPHEKDYYINCGLYDENGNLLKPYRKPESRMSGVTVIADHEGMDKLATLQTVSGTGSEDTLAKIAAEWEYDGGWQLKDRELYTQIVQNGEFRRNLVFGNGMLYKQQAVMDGSSVTYPLMAVEGKQELQNTINSELEKVWQPYAAALGKKSCELDYTVPFAGSDMMSLMFFGVMGEGSEEIFERLPLNISLSDGKVLDISDVLDVENPDLLPVLALLGAEDKVDFTKEVPNSWYYNGKNLVFCQKMKDGTGWNEAAIPASELEKFMLNKNLLKK
;
A
#
# COMPACT_ATOMS: atom_id res chain seq x y z
N MET A 1 -34.07 12.74 -37.16
CA MET A 1 -34.05 14.22 -37.14
C MET A 1 -34.21 14.83 -35.72
N ARG A 2 -33.85 14.08 -34.66
CA ARG A 2 -33.91 14.57 -33.25
C ARG A 2 -32.53 14.62 -32.57
N TRP A 3 -31.48 14.11 -33.17
CA TRP A 3 -30.14 14.06 -32.62
C TRP A 3 -29.42 15.42 -32.64
N ASN A 4 -29.66 16.28 -33.64
CA ASN A 4 -28.98 17.57 -33.75
C ASN A 4 -29.37 18.60 -32.67
N ARG A 5 -30.46 18.38 -31.92
CA ARG A 5 -30.86 19.34 -30.87
C ARG A 5 -30.19 19.06 -29.51
N PHE A 6 -29.79 17.80 -29.24
CA PHE A 6 -29.11 17.45 -27.99
C PHE A 6 -27.63 17.80 -28.02
N PHE A 7 -26.96 17.64 -29.17
CA PHE A 7 -25.61 18.13 -29.38
C PHE A 7 -25.48 19.65 -29.23
N ALA A 8 -26.46 20.40 -29.62
CA ALA A 8 -26.49 21.86 -29.48
C ALA A 8 -26.61 22.31 -28.01
N LEU A 9 -27.20 21.52 -27.12
CA LEU A 9 -27.28 21.85 -25.69
C LEU A 9 -25.98 21.52 -24.94
N ALA A 10 -25.34 20.38 -25.23
CA ALA A 10 -24.04 20.03 -24.65
C ALA A 10 -22.92 20.98 -25.13
N ALA A 11 -22.93 21.33 -26.42
CA ALA A 11 -22.01 22.33 -26.96
C ALA A 11 -22.27 23.74 -26.41
N GLY A 12 -23.55 24.08 -26.09
CA GLY A 12 -23.92 25.38 -25.53
C GLY A 12 -23.41 25.63 -24.12
N PHE A 13 -23.22 24.59 -23.30
CA PHE A 13 -22.64 24.72 -21.96
C PHE A 13 -21.12 24.90 -21.97
N ILE A 14 -20.44 24.32 -22.95
CA ILE A 14 -18.96 24.47 -23.13
C ILE A 14 -18.61 25.90 -23.63
N LEU A 15 -19.52 26.58 -24.31
CA LEU A 15 -19.30 27.94 -24.86
C LEU A 15 -19.55 29.09 -23.86
N ALA A 16 -20.10 28.81 -22.67
CA ALA A 16 -20.37 29.85 -21.68
C ALA A 16 -19.18 30.20 -20.75
N ALA A 17 -18.10 29.39 -20.76
CA ALA A 17 -16.86 29.73 -20.09
C ALA A 17 -15.94 30.46 -21.10
N GLY A 18 -16.04 31.78 -21.16
CA GLY A 18 -15.37 32.64 -22.13
C GLY A 18 -13.86 32.43 -22.24
N HIS A 19 -13.43 31.77 -23.32
CA HIS A 19 -12.07 31.82 -23.83
C HIS A 19 -12.08 32.03 -25.35
N SER A 20 -11.14 32.80 -25.81
CA SER A 20 -10.93 33.29 -27.18
C SER A 20 -11.07 32.17 -28.23
N ALA A 21 -11.71 32.51 -29.36
CA ALA A 21 -11.97 31.69 -30.54
C ALA A 21 -10.69 31.10 -31.17
N ALA A 22 -10.19 29.99 -30.60
CA ALA A 22 -9.45 29.00 -31.35
C ALA A 22 -10.48 27.93 -31.76
N SER A 23 -10.41 27.41 -32.99
CA SER A 23 -11.26 26.36 -33.53
C SER A 23 -11.43 25.28 -32.48
N ALA A 24 -12.59 25.18 -31.87
CA ALA A 24 -12.88 24.17 -30.86
C ALA A 24 -12.75 22.80 -31.52
N ALA A 25 -11.77 22.00 -31.10
CA ALA A 25 -11.68 20.62 -31.50
C ALA A 25 -12.97 19.90 -31.05
N GLU A 26 -13.48 18.99 -31.88
CA GLU A 26 -14.64 18.20 -31.49
C GLU A 26 -14.31 17.35 -30.24
N PRO A 27 -15.21 17.28 -29.23
CA PRO A 27 -15.02 16.44 -28.07
C PRO A 27 -14.84 14.96 -28.47
N VAL A 28 -13.93 14.27 -27.84
CA VAL A 28 -13.64 12.85 -28.08
C VAL A 28 -13.98 12.05 -26.82
N CYS A 29 -14.62 10.88 -26.98
CA CYS A 29 -14.79 9.92 -25.90
C CYS A 29 -13.42 9.31 -25.57
N LEU A 30 -12.97 9.52 -24.34
CA LEU A 30 -11.65 9.11 -23.84
C LEU A 30 -11.70 7.75 -23.17
N ALA A 31 -12.80 7.45 -22.47
CA ALA A 31 -13.03 6.19 -21.76
C ALA A 31 -14.53 5.94 -21.62
N SER A 32 -14.90 4.66 -21.52
CA SER A 32 -16.28 4.22 -21.26
C SER A 32 -16.27 2.98 -20.40
N ILE A 33 -17.19 2.92 -19.42
CA ILE A 33 -17.41 1.76 -18.54
C ILE A 33 -18.89 1.54 -18.30
N GLU A 34 -19.25 0.31 -17.96
CA GLU A 34 -20.58 -0.04 -17.46
C GLU A 34 -20.56 -0.07 -15.94
N ALA A 35 -21.55 0.59 -15.30
CA ALA A 35 -21.68 0.67 -13.85
C ALA A 35 -23.15 0.81 -13.44
N ASP A 36 -23.56 0.12 -12.38
CA ASP A 36 -24.87 0.28 -11.75
C ASP A 36 -24.82 1.49 -10.80
N THR A 37 -24.92 2.68 -11.36
CA THR A 37 -24.66 3.93 -10.61
C THR A 37 -25.76 4.31 -9.63
N ASP A 38 -27.00 3.82 -9.84
CA ASP A 38 -28.13 4.11 -8.95
C ASP A 38 -28.54 2.92 -8.06
N GLY A 39 -27.86 1.77 -8.20
CA GLY A 39 -28.06 0.58 -7.38
C GLY A 39 -29.38 -0.16 -7.67
N ASN A 40 -29.95 0.02 -8.86
CA ASN A 40 -31.21 -0.63 -9.24
C ASN A 40 -31.02 -2.01 -9.89
N GLY A 41 -29.76 -2.47 -10.06
CA GLY A 41 -29.38 -3.73 -10.69
C GLY A 41 -29.30 -3.65 -12.21
N THR A 42 -29.48 -2.48 -12.82
CA THR A 42 -29.32 -2.24 -14.25
C THR A 42 -28.03 -1.45 -14.50
N GLN A 43 -27.23 -1.86 -15.47
CA GLN A 43 -25.99 -1.14 -15.79
C GLN A 43 -26.29 0.11 -16.63
N GLU A 44 -25.73 1.24 -16.21
CA GLU A 44 -25.60 2.46 -16.98
C GLU A 44 -24.26 2.49 -17.69
N THR A 45 -24.18 3.25 -18.77
CA THR A 45 -22.90 3.54 -19.47
C THR A 45 -22.36 4.88 -18.99
N ALA A 46 -21.23 4.89 -18.32
CA ALA A 46 -20.48 6.11 -17.98
C ALA A 46 -19.39 6.37 -19.03
N GLU A 47 -19.43 7.54 -19.67
CA GLU A 47 -18.47 7.98 -20.70
C GLU A 47 -17.75 9.24 -20.24
N LEU A 48 -16.42 9.26 -20.34
CA LEU A 48 -15.61 10.44 -20.13
C LEU A 48 -15.23 11.06 -21.48
N TRP A 49 -15.62 12.29 -21.67
CA TRP A 49 -15.35 13.07 -22.87
C TRP A 49 -14.36 14.19 -22.56
N GLY A 50 -13.58 14.62 -23.55
CA GLY A 50 -12.66 15.73 -23.41
C GLY A 50 -12.30 16.38 -24.74
N ASN A 51 -11.85 17.63 -24.67
CA ASN A 51 -11.36 18.39 -25.79
C ASN A 51 -9.84 18.21 -25.92
N LYS A 52 -9.38 17.83 -27.10
CA LYS A 52 -7.94 17.76 -27.38
C LYS A 52 -7.36 19.16 -27.44
N LEU A 53 -6.33 19.46 -26.67
CA LEU A 53 -5.60 20.71 -26.80
C LEU A 53 -4.80 20.72 -28.13
N THR A 54 -4.72 21.89 -28.74
CA THR A 54 -4.03 22.08 -30.01
C THR A 54 -2.54 21.79 -29.91
N GLY A 55 -1.93 21.27 -30.99
CA GLY A 55 -0.47 21.13 -31.10
C GLY A 55 0.05 19.71 -31.08
N GLY A 56 -0.78 18.66 -31.33
CA GLY A 56 -0.31 17.29 -31.46
C GLY A 56 -0.09 16.57 -30.12
N SER A 57 -0.35 17.24 -29.00
CA SER A 57 -0.24 16.65 -27.67
C SER A 57 -1.38 15.64 -27.43
N SER A 58 -1.13 14.63 -26.60
CA SER A 58 -2.15 13.71 -26.09
C SER A 58 -2.86 14.25 -24.84
N TYR A 59 -2.77 15.53 -24.58
CA TYR A 59 -3.45 16.18 -23.46
C TYR A 59 -4.89 16.54 -23.83
N TYR A 60 -5.83 16.20 -22.94
CA TYR A 60 -7.25 16.52 -23.07
C TYR A 60 -7.70 17.35 -21.88
N GLY A 61 -8.38 18.46 -22.17
CA GLY A 61 -9.00 19.34 -21.17
C GLY A 61 -10.52 19.30 -21.25
N ASP A 62 -11.17 20.16 -20.47
CA ASP A 62 -12.62 20.32 -20.43
C ASP A 62 -13.34 18.96 -20.29
N LEU A 63 -12.94 18.17 -19.28
CA LEU A 63 -13.46 16.83 -19.08
C LEU A 63 -14.95 16.86 -18.70
N LEU A 64 -15.75 16.00 -19.34
CA LEU A 64 -17.18 15.84 -19.13
C LEU A 64 -17.50 14.36 -18.92
N LEU A 65 -18.04 14.01 -17.77
CA LEU A 65 -18.60 12.69 -17.50
C LEU A 65 -20.07 12.67 -17.91
N MET A 66 -20.45 11.74 -18.77
CA MET A 66 -21.85 11.51 -19.17
C MET A 66 -22.29 10.12 -18.72
N ILE A 67 -23.43 10.03 -18.07
CA ILE A 67 -24.03 8.75 -17.65
C ILE A 67 -25.32 8.57 -18.45
N LYS A 68 -25.47 7.41 -19.11
CA LYS A 68 -26.59 7.05 -19.98
C LYS A 68 -27.23 5.77 -19.48
N ASP A 69 -28.56 5.68 -19.60
CA ASP A 69 -29.29 4.43 -19.34
C ASP A 69 -29.02 3.37 -20.41
N GLY A 70 -29.48 2.14 -20.19
CA GLY A 70 -29.31 1.01 -21.11
C GLY A 70 -29.95 1.23 -22.50
N SER A 71 -30.76 2.27 -22.69
CA SER A 71 -31.29 2.70 -23.99
C SER A 71 -30.41 3.76 -24.67
N GLY A 72 -29.34 4.21 -24.03
CA GLY A 72 -28.44 5.26 -24.49
C GLY A 72 -28.96 6.69 -24.23
N LYS A 73 -30.05 6.84 -23.46
CA LYS A 73 -30.57 8.15 -23.09
C LYS A 73 -29.74 8.74 -21.95
N LEU A 74 -29.34 9.99 -22.08
CA LEU A 74 -28.60 10.71 -21.07
C LEU A 74 -29.41 10.85 -19.78
N ILE A 75 -28.86 10.31 -18.67
CA ILE A 75 -29.38 10.48 -17.31
C ILE A 75 -28.81 11.76 -16.72
N THR A 76 -27.47 11.91 -16.74
CA THR A 76 -26.78 13.07 -16.19
C THR A 76 -25.50 13.37 -16.94
N ALA A 77 -25.05 14.62 -16.85
CA ALA A 77 -23.76 15.08 -17.31
C ALA A 77 -23.12 15.91 -16.21
N TYR A 78 -21.84 15.64 -15.93
CA TYR A 78 -21.10 16.24 -14.84
C TYR A 78 -19.69 16.61 -15.27
N THR A 79 -19.23 17.80 -14.89
CA THR A 79 -17.85 18.25 -15.13
C THR A 79 -17.03 18.00 -13.87
N PRO A 80 -16.16 16.97 -13.86
CA PRO A 80 -15.27 16.73 -12.73
C PRO A 80 -14.36 17.94 -12.48
N SER A 81 -14.03 18.20 -11.22
CA SER A 81 -13.14 19.29 -10.82
C SER A 81 -11.66 18.95 -11.12
N LEU A 82 -11.38 18.58 -12.38
CA LEU A 82 -10.06 18.21 -12.90
C LEU A 82 -9.60 19.20 -13.97
N GLU A 83 -8.31 19.51 -13.97
CA GLU A 83 -7.72 20.38 -15.01
C GLU A 83 -7.59 19.69 -16.38
N GLY A 84 -7.76 18.36 -16.42
CA GLY A 84 -7.48 17.52 -17.56
C GLY A 84 -6.09 16.90 -17.51
N GLY A 85 -5.74 16.12 -18.54
CA GLY A 85 -4.45 15.42 -18.55
C GLY A 85 -4.23 14.48 -19.72
N TYR A 86 -3.16 13.67 -19.61
CA TYR A 86 -2.68 12.82 -20.68
C TYR A 86 -3.32 11.43 -20.68
N ALA A 87 -3.49 10.80 -19.53
CA ALA A 87 -4.03 9.45 -19.39
C ALA A 87 -5.34 9.51 -18.61
N ASN A 88 -6.44 9.68 -19.31
CA ASN A 88 -7.76 9.78 -18.72
C ASN A 88 -8.41 8.40 -18.67
N ILE A 89 -8.73 7.92 -17.46
CA ILE A 89 -9.22 6.56 -17.22
C ILE A 89 -10.46 6.64 -16.33
N LEU A 90 -11.43 5.77 -16.62
CA LEU A 90 -12.55 5.48 -15.76
C LEU A 90 -12.36 4.14 -15.04
N GLN A 91 -12.76 4.11 -13.79
CA GLN A 91 -12.95 2.90 -12.99
C GLN A 91 -14.24 3.03 -12.19
N LYS A 92 -14.67 1.96 -11.58
CA LYS A 92 -15.81 1.95 -10.67
C LYS A 92 -15.44 1.28 -9.35
N GLY A 93 -16.19 1.58 -8.31
CA GLY A 93 -16.09 0.94 -7.02
C GLY A 93 -17.37 1.14 -6.22
N HIS A 94 -17.67 0.22 -5.33
CA HIS A 94 -18.86 0.23 -4.50
C HIS A 94 -18.52 0.72 -3.08
N PHE A 95 -18.54 2.03 -2.86
CA PHE A 95 -18.07 2.64 -1.60
C PHE A 95 -19.20 3.10 -0.66
N THR A 96 -20.37 3.47 -1.20
CA THR A 96 -21.43 4.14 -0.40
C THR A 96 -22.63 3.26 -0.10
N GLY A 97 -22.68 2.04 -0.63
CA GLY A 97 -23.82 1.13 -0.50
C GLY A 97 -25.07 1.55 -1.30
N LYS A 98 -24.95 2.56 -2.20
CA LYS A 98 -26.07 3.11 -2.98
C LYS A 98 -25.89 2.96 -4.49
N GLY A 99 -25.09 2.02 -4.93
CA GLY A 99 -24.71 1.86 -6.30
C GLY A 99 -23.19 1.96 -6.46
N GLU A 100 -22.72 1.88 -7.69
CA GLU A 100 -21.29 1.97 -8.02
C GLU A 100 -20.89 3.43 -8.28
N GLN A 101 -19.83 3.89 -7.64
CA GLN A 101 -19.25 5.21 -7.84
C GLN A 101 -18.24 5.20 -8.97
N ILE A 102 -18.19 6.30 -9.73
CA ILE A 102 -17.27 6.45 -10.87
C ILE A 102 -15.97 7.14 -10.42
N ILE A 103 -14.85 6.49 -10.66
CA ILE A 103 -13.52 7.03 -10.41
C ILE A 103 -12.98 7.60 -11.72
N VAL A 104 -12.76 8.90 -11.77
CA VAL A 104 -12.10 9.58 -12.88
C VAL A 104 -10.67 9.85 -12.48
N ARG A 105 -9.72 9.34 -13.29
CA ARG A 105 -8.28 9.57 -13.12
C ARG A 105 -7.70 10.26 -14.32
N SER A 106 -6.79 11.21 -14.09
CA SER A 106 -6.06 11.94 -15.11
C SER A 106 -4.63 12.17 -14.65
N LEU A 107 -3.66 12.16 -15.56
CA LEU A 107 -2.28 12.54 -15.29
C LEU A 107 -2.03 13.95 -15.80
N SER A 108 -1.68 14.88 -14.91
CA SER A 108 -1.45 16.28 -15.25
C SER A 108 0.01 16.67 -15.11
N GLY A 109 0.40 17.70 -15.87
CA GLY A 109 1.71 18.34 -15.79
C GLY A 109 2.89 17.49 -16.24
N ALA A 110 4.08 18.09 -16.26
CA ALA A 110 5.34 17.43 -16.63
C ALA A 110 5.76 16.37 -15.59
N ALA A 111 5.28 16.48 -14.36
CA ALA A 111 5.56 15.54 -13.28
C ALA A 111 4.63 14.32 -13.27
N GLN A 112 3.69 14.22 -14.22
CA GLN A 112 2.68 13.16 -14.30
C GLN A 112 1.95 12.94 -12.96
N GLU A 113 1.54 14.04 -12.34
CA GLU A 113 0.78 13.99 -11.10
C GLU A 113 -0.60 13.37 -11.35
N MET A 114 -0.96 12.37 -10.56
CA MET A 114 -2.26 11.73 -10.67
C MET A 114 -3.32 12.58 -9.97
N GLN A 115 -4.27 13.06 -10.77
CA GLN A 115 -5.50 13.68 -10.27
C GLN A 115 -6.60 12.62 -10.25
N VAL A 116 -7.37 12.59 -9.15
CA VAL A 116 -8.45 11.61 -8.95
C VAL A 116 -9.69 12.31 -8.46
N ARG A 117 -10.85 11.91 -8.98
CA ARG A 117 -12.17 12.26 -8.45
C ARG A 117 -12.99 10.99 -8.33
N ILE A 118 -13.73 10.87 -7.24
CA ILE A 118 -14.71 9.80 -7.06
C ILE A 118 -16.08 10.45 -7.02
N ILE A 119 -16.92 10.04 -7.95
CA ILE A 119 -18.21 10.66 -8.24
C ILE A 119 -19.32 9.69 -7.85
N ASP A 120 -20.18 10.13 -6.94
CA ASP A 120 -21.43 9.46 -6.61
C ASP A 120 -22.56 10.09 -7.45
N ALA A 121 -23.18 9.27 -8.29
CA ALA A 121 -24.26 9.67 -9.19
C ALA A 121 -25.55 8.87 -8.94
N ALA A 122 -25.71 8.28 -7.75
CA ALA A 122 -26.88 7.51 -7.37
C ALA A 122 -28.20 8.30 -7.51
N LEU A 123 -28.14 9.62 -7.44
CA LEU A 123 -29.28 10.50 -7.67
C LEU A 123 -28.99 11.41 -8.89
N PRO A 124 -29.74 11.30 -9.99
CA PRO A 124 -29.48 12.03 -11.23
C PRO A 124 -29.35 13.56 -11.10
N ASN A 125 -30.02 14.14 -10.10
CA ASN A 125 -29.99 15.58 -9.84
C ASN A 125 -29.12 15.99 -8.65
N ALA A 126 -28.36 15.05 -8.07
CA ALA A 126 -27.53 15.27 -6.89
C ALA A 126 -26.17 14.55 -7.03
N VAL A 127 -25.54 14.69 -8.20
CA VAL A 127 -24.19 14.21 -8.44
C VAL A 127 -23.23 14.96 -7.53
N GLN A 128 -22.39 14.23 -6.81
CA GLN A 128 -21.40 14.81 -5.92
C GLN A 128 -20.05 14.12 -6.04
N GLU A 129 -18.99 14.88 -5.87
CA GLU A 129 -17.66 14.32 -5.67
C GLU A 129 -17.51 13.95 -4.21
N ILE A 130 -17.44 12.65 -3.93
CA ILE A 130 -17.15 12.13 -2.58
C ILE A 130 -15.65 12.10 -2.30
N TYR A 131 -14.84 12.38 -3.31
CA TYR A 131 -13.41 12.62 -3.21
C TYR A 131 -12.97 13.64 -4.26
N THR A 132 -12.37 14.73 -3.81
CA THR A 132 -11.98 15.88 -4.64
C THR A 132 -10.47 16.01 -4.86
N GLY A 133 -9.67 15.14 -4.27
CA GLY A 133 -8.20 15.22 -4.32
C GLY A 133 -7.60 16.25 -3.35
N SER A 134 -8.43 17.17 -2.80
CA SER A 134 -8.00 18.13 -1.78
C SER A 134 -7.92 17.51 -0.38
N ASP A 135 -8.60 16.39 -0.17
CA ASP A 135 -8.78 15.76 1.13
C ASP A 135 -7.63 14.78 1.47
N ASN A 136 -6.51 14.88 0.71
CA ASN A 136 -5.34 14.05 0.91
C ASN A 136 -5.69 12.59 1.23
N LEU A 137 -6.33 11.90 0.27
CA LEU A 137 -6.26 10.45 0.24
C LEU A 137 -4.83 10.01 -0.08
N GLY A 138 -3.99 10.37 0.69
CA GLY A 138 -2.66 10.03 0.95
C GLY A 138 -2.50 10.45 2.39
N ALA A 139 -1.94 9.61 3.21
CA ALA A 139 -1.60 9.99 4.54
C ALA A 139 -0.86 11.32 4.46
N ALA A 140 -1.40 12.35 5.10
CA ALA A 140 -0.75 13.66 5.11
C ALA A 140 0.63 13.47 5.72
N VAL A 141 1.67 13.62 4.89
CA VAL A 141 3.05 13.45 5.32
C VAL A 141 3.81 14.75 5.18
N ASN A 142 4.46 15.16 6.25
CA ASN A 142 5.49 16.19 6.22
C ASN A 142 6.85 15.51 6.23
N ALA A 143 7.58 15.60 5.12
CA ALA A 143 8.92 15.06 5.03
C ALA A 143 9.97 16.17 5.17
N ALA A 144 11.09 15.86 5.82
CA ALA A 144 12.21 16.79 6.01
C ALA A 144 13.55 16.06 5.98
N PHE A 145 14.55 16.66 5.35
CA PHE A 145 15.92 16.18 5.45
C PHE A 145 16.48 16.44 6.85
N LYS A 146 17.23 15.49 7.39
CA LYS A 146 17.88 15.55 8.70
C LYS A 146 19.38 15.33 8.59
N PRO A 147 20.19 15.81 9.54
CA PRO A 147 21.61 15.49 9.58
C PRO A 147 21.90 13.98 9.53
N GLY A 148 23.03 13.59 8.99
CA GLY A 148 23.46 12.20 8.89
C GLY A 148 22.86 11.45 7.69
N PHE A 149 22.48 12.16 6.61
CA PHE A 149 21.91 11.59 5.39
C PHE A 149 20.60 10.84 5.64
N LYS A 150 19.71 11.47 6.44
CA LYS A 150 18.40 10.92 6.83
C LYS A 150 17.24 11.75 6.34
N THR A 151 16.09 11.12 6.28
CA THR A 151 14.80 11.79 6.09
C THR A 151 13.90 11.47 7.26
N GLU A 152 13.17 12.46 7.75
CA GLU A 152 12.10 12.31 8.72
C GLU A 152 10.76 12.45 7.99
N PHE A 153 9.83 11.56 8.30
CA PHE A 153 8.45 11.57 7.83
C PHE A 153 7.55 11.74 9.04
N VAL A 154 6.79 12.83 9.08
CA VAL A 154 5.83 13.12 10.15
C VAL A 154 4.44 12.96 9.55
N PHE A 155 3.67 12.03 10.10
CA PHE A 155 2.30 11.74 9.71
C PHE A 155 1.33 12.31 10.74
N GLU A 156 0.20 12.81 10.27
CA GLU A 156 -0.92 13.18 11.12
C GLU A 156 -1.95 12.06 11.11
N ASP A 157 -1.90 11.22 12.10
CA ASP A 157 -2.85 10.12 12.28
C ASP A 157 -4.02 10.59 13.16
N PHE A 158 -5.24 10.11 12.86
CA PHE A 158 -6.40 10.29 13.71
C PHE A 158 -6.78 8.93 14.30
N LYS A 159 -6.70 8.82 15.62
CA LYS A 159 -7.13 7.63 16.33
C LYS A 159 -8.15 8.02 17.39
N ASP A 160 -9.34 7.40 17.29
CA ASP A 160 -10.45 7.67 18.21
C ASP A 160 -10.83 9.18 18.32
N GLY A 161 -10.72 9.91 17.19
CA GLY A 161 -10.98 11.35 17.14
C GLY A 161 -9.86 12.23 17.71
N VAL A 162 -8.75 11.65 18.13
CA VAL A 162 -7.57 12.36 18.63
C VAL A 162 -6.50 12.41 17.55
N ARG A 163 -6.01 13.62 17.25
CA ARG A 163 -4.87 13.83 16.35
C ARG A 163 -3.58 13.38 17.04
N MET A 164 -2.86 12.50 16.40
CA MET A 164 -1.57 11.99 16.86
C MET A 164 -0.52 12.24 15.78
N GLU A 165 0.70 12.56 16.19
CA GLU A 165 1.85 12.57 15.29
C GLU A 165 2.57 11.22 15.39
N ALA A 166 2.74 10.57 14.22
CA ALA A 166 3.64 9.43 14.08
C ALA A 166 4.89 9.90 13.32
N VAL A 167 6.07 9.65 13.89
CA VAL A 167 7.36 10.03 13.29
C VAL A 167 8.11 8.79 12.87
N GLU A 168 8.46 8.74 11.60
CA GLU A 168 9.25 7.66 11.02
C GLU A 168 10.50 8.24 10.34
N TYR A 169 11.58 7.46 10.28
CA TYR A 169 12.84 7.90 9.69
C TYR A 169 13.25 6.98 8.55
N GLY A 170 13.86 7.57 7.53
CA GLY A 170 14.44 6.85 6.40
C GLY A 170 15.87 7.28 6.13
N VAL A 171 16.65 6.37 5.56
CA VAL A 171 17.95 6.67 4.97
C VAL A 171 17.73 7.14 3.53
N LEU A 172 18.54 8.10 3.08
CA LEU A 172 18.46 8.61 1.72
C LEU A 172 18.83 7.52 0.69
N PRO A 173 18.09 7.41 -0.42
CA PRO A 173 18.17 6.28 -1.35
C PRO A 173 19.44 6.24 -2.21
N HIS A 174 20.03 7.40 -2.47
CA HIS A 174 21.26 7.50 -3.26
C HIS A 174 22.52 7.46 -2.38
N GLU A 175 23.67 7.26 -3.00
CA GLU A 175 24.96 7.36 -2.33
C GLU A 175 25.18 8.77 -1.78
N LYS A 176 25.99 8.89 -0.72
CA LYS A 176 26.26 10.17 -0.03
C LYS A 176 26.76 11.24 -0.99
N ASP A 177 27.62 10.85 -1.94
CA ASP A 177 28.19 11.75 -2.94
C ASP A 177 27.14 12.45 -3.80
N TYR A 178 26.02 11.80 -4.09
CA TYR A 178 24.90 12.42 -4.79
C TYR A 178 24.41 13.66 -4.04
N TYR A 179 24.13 13.52 -2.73
CA TYR A 179 23.59 14.59 -1.90
C TYR A 179 24.64 15.66 -1.55
N ILE A 180 25.92 15.29 -1.46
CA ILE A 180 27.04 16.22 -1.29
C ILE A 180 27.19 17.07 -2.57
N ASN A 181 27.20 16.43 -3.74
CA ASN A 181 27.33 17.12 -5.03
C ASN A 181 26.12 18.05 -5.33
N CYS A 182 24.93 17.69 -4.85
CA CYS A 182 23.77 18.58 -4.89
C CYS A 182 23.85 19.77 -3.91
N GLY A 183 24.87 19.80 -3.02
CA GLY A 183 25.03 20.84 -2.02
C GLY A 183 24.02 20.78 -0.88
N LEU A 184 23.39 19.62 -0.66
CA LEU A 184 22.44 19.41 0.43
C LEU A 184 23.15 19.08 1.73
N TYR A 185 24.22 18.28 1.69
CA TYR A 185 25.05 17.91 2.84
C TYR A 185 26.52 18.24 2.61
N ASP A 186 27.26 18.39 3.71
CA ASP A 186 28.72 18.32 3.69
C ASP A 186 29.22 16.87 3.82
N GLU A 187 30.52 16.65 3.73
CA GLU A 187 31.17 15.33 3.86
C GLU A 187 30.92 14.68 5.24
N ASN A 188 30.63 15.48 6.27
CA ASN A 188 30.34 15.02 7.62
C ASN A 188 28.85 14.71 7.83
N GLY A 189 28.02 14.92 6.81
CA GLY A 189 26.57 14.70 6.89
C GLY A 189 25.80 15.85 7.57
N ASN A 190 26.42 17.02 7.70
CA ASN A 190 25.69 18.19 8.16
C ASN A 190 24.85 18.78 7.03
N LEU A 191 23.60 19.13 7.33
CA LEU A 191 22.70 19.75 6.37
C LEU A 191 23.13 21.20 6.10
N LEU A 192 23.49 21.50 4.85
CA LEU A 192 24.05 22.82 4.48
C LEU A 192 22.97 23.88 4.26
N LYS A 193 21.84 23.48 3.66
CA LYS A 193 20.66 24.31 3.47
C LYS A 193 19.41 23.44 3.40
N PRO A 194 18.25 23.93 3.86
CA PRO A 194 16.98 23.36 3.48
C PRO A 194 16.76 23.69 1.99
N TYR A 195 17.31 22.85 1.09
CA TYR A 195 17.28 23.15 -0.32
C TYR A 195 15.83 23.13 -0.80
N ARG A 196 15.23 22.04 -1.04
CA ARG A 196 13.84 21.88 -1.38
C ARG A 196 13.22 20.97 -0.32
N LYS A 197 12.04 21.33 0.19
CA LYS A 197 11.32 20.36 1.02
C LYS A 197 10.98 19.15 0.16
N PRO A 198 11.12 17.94 0.69
CA PRO A 198 10.57 16.76 0.04
C PRO A 198 9.08 16.98 -0.26
N GLU A 199 8.65 16.59 -1.46
CA GLU A 199 7.27 16.76 -1.91
C GLU A 199 6.59 15.40 -2.01
N SER A 200 5.39 15.28 -1.42
CA SER A 200 4.55 14.11 -1.56
C SER A 200 3.53 14.31 -2.67
N ARG A 201 3.39 13.31 -3.55
CA ARG A 201 2.44 13.34 -4.68
C ARG A 201 1.72 12.02 -4.78
N MET A 202 0.44 12.07 -5.13
CA MET A 202 -0.33 10.89 -5.49
C MET A 202 0.26 10.26 -6.74
N SER A 203 0.58 8.97 -6.69
CA SER A 203 1.15 8.22 -7.80
C SER A 203 0.32 7.00 -8.20
N GLY A 204 -0.65 6.59 -7.38
CA GLY A 204 -1.53 5.47 -7.68
C GLY A 204 -2.80 5.48 -6.85
N VAL A 205 -3.88 5.01 -7.46
CA VAL A 205 -5.17 4.74 -6.81
C VAL A 205 -5.72 3.46 -7.41
N THR A 206 -6.20 2.55 -6.58
CA THR A 206 -6.88 1.33 -7.02
C THR A 206 -8.00 0.96 -6.07
N VAL A 207 -8.99 0.23 -6.58
CA VAL A 207 -10.09 -0.32 -5.79
C VAL A 207 -9.68 -1.69 -5.29
N ILE A 208 -9.88 -1.95 -4.02
CA ILE A 208 -9.79 -3.28 -3.42
C ILE A 208 -11.23 -3.77 -3.28
N ALA A 209 -11.63 -4.68 -4.17
CA ALA A 209 -12.98 -5.23 -4.16
C ALA A 209 -13.21 -6.08 -2.91
N ASP A 210 -14.31 -5.80 -2.21
CA ASP A 210 -14.81 -6.65 -1.14
C ASP A 210 -16.10 -7.33 -1.62
N HIS A 211 -16.08 -8.65 -1.76
CA HIS A 211 -17.24 -9.42 -2.25
C HIS A 211 -18.37 -9.53 -1.24
N GLU A 212 -18.14 -9.19 0.02
CA GLU A 212 -19.11 -9.30 1.11
C GLU A 212 -19.54 -7.93 1.67
N GLY A 213 -18.93 -6.85 1.23
CA GLY A 213 -19.13 -5.52 1.78
C GLY A 213 -18.95 -4.38 0.78
N MET A 214 -18.56 -3.23 1.29
CA MET A 214 -18.20 -2.08 0.48
C MET A 214 -16.72 -2.14 0.11
N ASP A 215 -16.41 -1.80 -1.13
CA ASP A 215 -15.03 -1.74 -1.61
C ASP A 215 -14.19 -0.76 -0.79
N LYS A 216 -12.90 -1.05 -0.70
CA LYS A 216 -11.90 -0.15 -0.12
C LYS A 216 -11.12 0.54 -1.21
N LEU A 217 -10.51 1.67 -0.87
CA LEU A 217 -9.62 2.38 -1.77
C LEU A 217 -8.18 2.25 -1.29
N ALA A 218 -7.31 1.77 -2.14
CA ALA A 218 -5.87 1.81 -1.91
C ALA A 218 -5.25 2.98 -2.66
N THR A 219 -4.42 3.74 -1.97
CA THR A 219 -3.68 4.87 -2.55
C THR A 219 -2.18 4.64 -2.43
N LEU A 220 -1.43 5.16 -3.40
CA LEU A 220 0.02 5.17 -3.38
C LEU A 220 0.51 6.60 -3.57
N GLN A 221 1.31 7.09 -2.64
CA GLN A 221 2.03 8.34 -2.77
C GLN A 221 3.52 8.09 -3.01
N THR A 222 4.15 9.01 -3.73
CA THR A 222 5.60 9.06 -3.88
C THR A 222 6.11 10.34 -3.21
N VAL A 223 7.06 10.20 -2.30
CA VAL A 223 7.76 11.32 -1.69
C VAL A 223 9.08 11.50 -2.41
N SER A 224 9.24 12.65 -3.07
CA SER A 224 10.45 13.02 -3.81
C SER A 224 11.29 14.01 -3.00
N GLY A 225 12.62 13.85 -3.07
CA GLY A 225 13.59 14.66 -2.36
C GLY A 225 14.11 15.85 -3.16
N THR A 226 15.37 15.80 -3.59
CA THR A 226 16.06 16.89 -4.30
C THR A 226 15.52 17.13 -5.71
N GLY A 227 14.83 16.15 -6.28
CA GLY A 227 14.21 16.19 -7.60
C GLY A 227 13.22 15.06 -7.78
N SER A 228 12.55 15.00 -8.95
CA SER A 228 11.58 13.95 -9.27
C SER A 228 12.21 12.55 -9.33
N GLU A 229 13.49 12.48 -9.66
CA GLU A 229 14.25 11.22 -9.74
C GLU A 229 14.71 10.72 -8.36
N ASP A 230 14.72 11.59 -7.36
CA ASP A 230 15.13 11.28 -5.98
C ASP A 230 13.89 10.83 -5.18
N THR A 231 13.48 9.59 -5.35
CA THR A 231 12.36 9.01 -4.61
C THR A 231 12.80 8.57 -3.23
N LEU A 232 12.48 9.36 -2.21
CA LEU A 232 12.82 9.09 -0.81
C LEU A 232 11.98 7.95 -0.24
N ALA A 233 10.68 7.94 -0.56
CA ALA A 233 9.75 6.95 -0.04
C ALA A 233 8.51 6.80 -0.92
N LYS A 234 7.81 5.67 -0.73
CA LYS A 234 6.42 5.48 -1.16
C LYS A 234 5.57 5.19 0.07
N ILE A 235 4.35 5.74 0.07
CA ILE A 235 3.39 5.54 1.14
C ILE A 235 2.18 4.85 0.52
N ALA A 236 1.91 3.62 0.94
CA ALA A 236 0.68 2.91 0.63
C ALA A 236 -0.32 3.14 1.75
N ALA A 237 -1.57 3.42 1.41
CA ALA A 237 -2.63 3.60 2.40
C ALA A 237 -3.92 2.95 1.93
N GLU A 238 -4.66 2.38 2.89
CA GLU A 238 -5.96 1.76 2.68
C GLU A 238 -7.04 2.59 3.37
N TRP A 239 -8.14 2.81 2.66
CA TRP A 239 -9.22 3.68 3.08
C TRP A 239 -10.57 3.00 2.95
N GLU A 240 -11.45 3.25 3.92
CA GLU A 240 -12.87 2.93 3.87
C GLU A 240 -13.71 4.19 3.87
N TYR A 241 -14.88 4.14 3.24
CA TYR A 241 -15.82 5.25 3.20
C TYR A 241 -16.99 4.99 4.17
N ASP A 242 -17.16 5.88 5.15
CA ASP A 242 -18.30 5.88 6.08
C ASP A 242 -18.78 7.33 6.26
N GLY A 243 -19.50 7.85 5.24
CA GLY A 243 -19.88 9.26 5.18
C GLY A 243 -18.70 10.23 5.00
N GLY A 244 -17.48 9.71 4.92
CA GLY A 244 -16.19 10.34 4.68
C GLY A 244 -15.11 9.29 4.64
N TRP A 245 -13.97 9.60 4.00
CA TRP A 245 -12.85 8.67 3.89
C TRP A 245 -12.12 8.53 5.22
N GLN A 246 -11.91 7.31 5.67
CA GLN A 246 -11.22 6.96 6.90
C GLN A 246 -9.99 6.12 6.59
N LEU A 247 -8.83 6.56 7.04
CA LEU A 247 -7.58 5.78 6.95
C LEU A 247 -7.68 4.56 7.85
N LYS A 248 -7.49 3.37 7.28
CA LYS A 248 -7.49 2.09 8.02
C LYS A 248 -6.09 1.56 8.23
N ASP A 249 -5.26 1.67 7.20
CA ASP A 249 -3.88 1.20 7.26
C ASP A 249 -2.96 2.10 6.44
N ARG A 250 -1.70 2.15 6.82
CA ARG A 250 -0.67 2.94 6.17
C ARG A 250 0.70 2.28 6.33
N GLU A 251 1.39 2.15 5.23
CA GLU A 251 2.74 1.61 5.19
C GLU A 251 3.70 2.59 4.51
N LEU A 252 4.86 2.81 5.13
CA LEU A 252 5.96 3.58 4.56
C LEU A 252 7.00 2.65 3.95
N TYR A 253 7.29 2.85 2.68
CA TYR A 253 8.34 2.14 1.96
C TYR A 253 9.42 3.12 1.54
N THR A 254 10.65 2.94 2.02
CA THR A 254 11.81 3.64 1.47
C THR A 254 12.39 2.86 0.31
N GLN A 255 13.02 3.55 -0.64
CA GLN A 255 13.68 2.93 -1.79
C GLN A 255 15.18 3.16 -1.70
N ILE A 256 15.95 2.14 -2.01
CA ILE A 256 17.39 2.28 -2.28
C ILE A 256 17.63 1.99 -3.75
N VAL A 257 18.40 2.86 -4.39
CA VAL A 257 18.95 2.61 -5.71
C VAL A 257 20.25 1.85 -5.54
N GLN A 258 20.22 0.56 -5.85
CA GLN A 258 21.44 -0.25 -5.97
C GLN A 258 21.55 -0.74 -7.41
N ASN A 259 22.66 -0.46 -8.07
CA ASN A 259 22.92 -0.86 -9.45
C ASN A 259 21.82 -0.45 -10.45
N GLY A 260 21.16 0.70 -10.23
CA GLY A 260 20.07 1.18 -11.07
C GLY A 260 18.72 0.54 -10.85
N GLU A 261 18.58 -0.36 -9.88
CA GLU A 261 17.30 -0.96 -9.51
C GLU A 261 16.73 -0.34 -8.23
N PHE A 262 15.43 -0.02 -8.26
CA PHE A 262 14.70 0.44 -7.08
C PHE A 262 14.29 -0.75 -6.23
N ARG A 263 14.66 -0.73 -4.94
CA ARG A 263 14.27 -1.76 -3.98
C ARG A 263 13.37 -1.17 -2.92
N ARG A 264 12.30 -1.90 -2.58
CA ARG A 264 11.42 -1.52 -1.46
C ARG A 264 12.08 -1.91 -0.15
N ASN A 265 12.08 -0.97 0.80
CA ASN A 265 12.57 -1.19 2.14
C ASN A 265 11.50 -0.82 3.15
N LEU A 266 11.31 -1.67 4.13
CA LEU A 266 10.49 -1.38 5.30
C LEU A 266 11.39 -0.68 6.33
N VAL A 267 10.94 0.47 6.83
CA VAL A 267 11.65 1.25 7.86
C VAL A 267 10.93 1.11 9.19
N PHE A 268 11.65 0.78 10.24
CA PHE A 268 11.14 0.73 11.60
C PHE A 268 12.24 1.08 12.59
N GLY A 269 11.96 1.99 13.50
CA GLY A 269 12.94 2.45 14.47
C GLY A 269 14.27 2.89 13.83
N ASN A 270 15.39 2.30 14.25
CA ASN A 270 16.73 2.51 13.68
C ASN A 270 17.12 1.44 12.66
N GLY A 271 16.18 0.56 12.30
CA GLY A 271 16.40 -0.54 11.38
C GLY A 271 15.71 -0.32 10.05
N MET A 272 16.23 -0.97 9.01
CA MET A 272 15.67 -0.99 7.68
C MET A 272 15.78 -2.37 7.09
N LEU A 273 14.66 -2.90 6.62
CA LEU A 273 14.58 -4.20 5.97
C LEU A 273 14.54 -4.02 4.46
N TYR A 274 15.53 -4.57 3.77
CA TYR A 274 15.65 -4.54 2.32
C TYR A 274 15.06 -5.78 1.69
N LYS A 275 14.21 -5.64 0.71
CA LYS A 275 13.75 -6.75 -0.11
C LYS A 275 14.77 -7.06 -1.20
N GLN A 276 15.32 -8.26 -1.19
CA GLN A 276 16.21 -8.81 -2.21
C GLN A 276 15.47 -9.87 -3.02
N GLN A 277 15.87 -10.06 -4.27
CA GLN A 277 15.30 -11.10 -5.11
C GLN A 277 16.38 -11.72 -6.00
N ALA A 278 16.42 -13.05 -6.05
CA ALA A 278 17.19 -13.83 -7.01
C ALA A 278 16.20 -14.60 -7.90
N VAL A 279 16.40 -14.57 -9.21
CA VAL A 279 15.54 -15.24 -10.20
C VAL A 279 16.39 -16.09 -11.11
N MET A 280 16.01 -17.34 -11.36
CA MET A 280 16.67 -18.25 -12.29
C MET A 280 15.67 -19.30 -12.79
N ASP A 281 15.59 -19.48 -14.12
CA ASP A 281 14.82 -20.52 -14.79
C ASP A 281 13.35 -20.62 -14.33
N GLY A 282 12.68 -19.49 -14.15
CA GLY A 282 11.29 -19.43 -13.71
C GLY A 282 11.08 -19.58 -12.20
N SER A 283 12.12 -19.85 -11.44
CA SER A 283 12.12 -19.86 -9.97
C SER A 283 12.52 -18.49 -9.42
N SER A 284 11.95 -18.10 -8.27
CA SER A 284 12.28 -16.82 -7.63
C SER A 284 12.41 -16.97 -6.12
N VAL A 285 13.45 -16.38 -5.56
CA VAL A 285 13.69 -16.33 -4.13
C VAL A 285 13.76 -14.88 -3.70
N THR A 286 12.71 -14.44 -3.01
CA THR A 286 12.62 -13.11 -2.43
C THR A 286 12.93 -13.22 -0.93
N TYR A 287 13.87 -12.43 -0.45
CA TYR A 287 14.36 -12.51 0.92
C TYR A 287 14.70 -11.15 1.50
N PRO A 288 14.58 -10.97 2.83
CA PRO A 288 14.95 -9.75 3.51
C PRO A 288 16.44 -9.72 3.86
N LEU A 289 17.00 -8.51 3.85
CA LEU A 289 18.26 -8.18 4.54
C LEU A 289 18.00 -7.00 5.47
N MET A 290 18.59 -7.05 6.66
CA MET A 290 18.46 -6.00 7.67
C MET A 290 19.68 -5.08 7.64
N ALA A 291 19.46 -3.77 7.72
CA ALA A 291 20.47 -2.80 8.11
C ALA A 291 20.08 -2.15 9.43
N VAL A 292 21.02 -2.01 10.34
CA VAL A 292 20.82 -1.34 11.63
C VAL A 292 21.92 -0.30 11.81
N GLU A 293 21.52 0.97 11.83
CA GLU A 293 22.46 2.06 11.91
C GLU A 293 23.27 2.03 13.21
N GLY A 294 24.61 2.11 13.07
CA GLY A 294 25.55 2.15 14.18
C GLY A 294 25.66 0.84 14.99
N LYS A 295 25.01 -0.25 14.57
CA LYS A 295 25.00 -1.53 15.29
C LYS A 295 25.33 -2.71 14.38
N GLN A 296 26.56 -2.72 13.84
CA GLN A 296 27.00 -3.73 12.87
C GLN A 296 26.90 -5.17 13.40
N GLU A 297 27.21 -5.43 14.67
CA GLU A 297 27.12 -6.76 15.24
C GLU A 297 25.67 -7.25 15.30
N LEU A 298 24.73 -6.39 15.71
CA LEU A 298 23.31 -6.68 15.71
C LEU A 298 22.81 -6.96 14.28
N GLN A 299 23.19 -6.13 13.33
CA GLN A 299 22.87 -6.32 11.92
C GLN A 299 23.34 -7.68 11.40
N ASN A 300 24.60 -8.05 11.69
CA ASN A 300 25.15 -9.32 11.26
C ASN A 300 24.43 -10.50 11.90
N THR A 301 24.09 -10.40 13.19
CA THR A 301 23.34 -11.44 13.90
C THR A 301 21.96 -11.64 13.27
N ILE A 302 21.19 -10.56 13.04
CA ILE A 302 19.88 -10.63 12.41
C ILE A 302 19.99 -11.22 11.00
N ASN A 303 20.91 -10.75 10.18
CA ASN A 303 21.07 -11.24 8.81
C ASN A 303 21.48 -12.72 8.76
N SER A 304 22.25 -13.19 9.72
CA SER A 304 22.61 -14.61 9.83
C SER A 304 21.36 -15.48 10.16
N GLU A 305 20.44 -15.00 10.97
CA GLU A 305 19.19 -15.72 11.25
C GLU A 305 18.25 -15.70 10.03
N LEU A 306 18.13 -14.59 9.34
CA LEU A 306 17.38 -14.47 8.08
C LEU A 306 17.94 -15.40 7.01
N GLU A 307 19.26 -15.48 6.88
CA GLU A 307 19.96 -16.31 5.91
C GLU A 307 19.64 -17.80 6.09
N LYS A 308 19.53 -18.29 7.31
CA LYS A 308 19.18 -19.69 7.58
C LYS A 308 17.83 -20.09 6.95
N VAL A 309 16.90 -19.14 6.81
CA VAL A 309 15.59 -19.40 6.22
C VAL A 309 15.65 -19.39 4.69
N TRP A 310 16.28 -18.38 4.08
CA TRP A 310 16.22 -18.22 2.62
C TRP A 310 17.34 -18.96 1.86
N GLN A 311 18.47 -19.21 2.49
CA GLN A 311 19.63 -19.82 1.85
C GLN A 311 19.37 -21.20 1.23
N PRO A 312 18.58 -22.11 1.83
CA PRO A 312 18.20 -23.39 1.22
C PRO A 312 17.49 -23.20 -0.13
N TYR A 313 16.61 -22.19 -0.25
CA TYR A 313 15.90 -21.87 -1.48
C TYR A 313 16.84 -21.25 -2.52
N ALA A 314 17.70 -20.32 -2.12
CA ALA A 314 18.70 -19.74 -3.01
C ALA A 314 19.69 -20.79 -3.56
N ALA A 315 20.07 -21.78 -2.75
CA ALA A 315 20.92 -22.89 -3.17
C ALA A 315 20.20 -23.88 -4.12
N ALA A 316 18.87 -23.86 -4.16
CA ALA A 316 18.04 -24.69 -5.04
C ALA A 316 17.80 -24.04 -6.42
N LEU A 317 18.01 -22.75 -6.55
CA LEU A 317 17.84 -22.03 -7.82
C LEU A 317 18.63 -22.69 -8.96
N GLY A 318 17.95 -22.89 -10.11
CA GLY A 318 18.52 -23.56 -11.28
C GLY A 318 18.72 -25.08 -11.13
N LYS A 319 18.31 -25.69 -9.99
CA LYS A 319 18.40 -27.13 -9.74
C LYS A 319 17.04 -27.78 -9.54
N LYS A 320 16.11 -27.03 -8.94
CA LYS A 320 14.72 -27.44 -8.67
C LYS A 320 13.81 -26.25 -8.84
N SER A 321 12.55 -26.49 -9.12
CA SER A 321 11.51 -25.45 -8.99
C SER A 321 11.47 -24.99 -7.55
N CYS A 322 11.65 -23.70 -7.31
CA CYS A 322 11.54 -23.12 -5.97
C CYS A 322 11.05 -21.68 -6.02
N GLU A 323 10.21 -21.37 -5.07
CA GLU A 323 9.73 -20.02 -4.82
C GLU A 323 9.84 -19.73 -3.32
N LEU A 324 10.27 -18.52 -2.98
CA LEU A 324 10.24 -18.00 -1.63
C LEU A 324 9.82 -16.55 -1.69
N ASP A 325 8.84 -16.20 -0.88
CA ASP A 325 8.48 -14.81 -0.60
C ASP A 325 8.24 -14.64 0.90
N TYR A 326 8.11 -13.39 1.36
CA TYR A 326 7.86 -13.12 2.77
C TYR A 326 6.96 -11.91 2.97
N THR A 327 6.32 -11.88 4.12
CA THR A 327 5.63 -10.71 4.66
C THR A 327 6.22 -10.33 6.01
N VAL A 328 5.96 -9.10 6.46
CA VAL A 328 6.33 -8.61 7.79
C VAL A 328 5.03 -8.27 8.53
N PRO A 329 4.41 -9.26 9.21
CA PRO A 329 3.18 -9.03 9.96
C PRO A 329 3.32 -8.01 11.08
N PHE A 330 4.52 -7.86 11.64
CA PHE A 330 4.79 -6.90 12.70
C PHE A 330 6.26 -6.43 12.69
N ALA A 331 6.45 -5.14 12.91
CA ALA A 331 7.75 -4.54 13.20
C ALA A 331 7.55 -3.48 14.28
N GLY A 332 8.03 -3.76 15.49
CA GLY A 332 8.00 -2.86 16.64
C GLY A 332 9.39 -2.37 17.04
N SER A 333 9.50 -1.74 18.23
CA SER A 333 10.78 -1.27 18.77
C SER A 333 11.70 -2.41 19.20
N ASP A 334 11.13 -3.48 19.72
CA ASP A 334 11.86 -4.54 20.43
C ASP A 334 11.84 -5.89 19.70
N MET A 335 10.89 -6.10 18.78
CA MET A 335 10.84 -7.31 17.97
C MET A 335 10.26 -7.07 16.58
N MET A 336 10.60 -7.97 15.68
CA MET A 336 10.05 -8.09 14.33
C MET A 336 9.54 -9.50 14.12
N SER A 337 8.34 -9.64 13.53
CA SER A 337 7.80 -10.91 13.05
C SER A 337 7.81 -10.95 11.54
N LEU A 338 8.37 -12.01 10.98
CA LEU A 338 8.33 -12.31 9.55
C LEU A 338 7.57 -13.62 9.33
N MET A 339 6.92 -13.74 8.19
CA MET A 339 6.33 -14.98 7.71
C MET A 339 6.85 -15.25 6.31
N PHE A 340 7.59 -16.32 6.13
CA PHE A 340 8.05 -16.81 4.84
C PHE A 340 7.09 -17.84 4.27
N PHE A 341 6.88 -17.77 2.98
CA PHE A 341 6.08 -18.70 2.19
C PHE A 341 6.99 -19.34 1.16
N GLY A 342 7.29 -20.60 1.35
CA GLY A 342 8.20 -21.36 0.51
C GLY A 342 7.49 -22.46 -0.26
N VAL A 343 7.91 -22.65 -1.51
CA VAL A 343 7.58 -23.83 -2.33
C VAL A 343 8.89 -24.38 -2.86
N MET A 344 9.09 -25.70 -2.71
CA MET A 344 10.27 -26.37 -3.24
C MET A 344 9.91 -27.78 -3.68
N GLY A 345 10.32 -28.19 -4.88
CA GLY A 345 10.09 -29.53 -5.36
C GLY A 345 10.01 -29.62 -6.88
N GLU A 346 9.59 -30.78 -7.38
CA GLU A 346 9.34 -31.03 -8.80
C GLU A 346 7.97 -31.70 -8.98
N GLY A 347 7.08 -31.08 -9.74
CA GLY A 347 5.78 -31.62 -10.11
C GLY A 347 4.89 -31.96 -8.91
N SER A 348 4.55 -33.23 -8.73
CA SER A 348 3.67 -33.68 -7.62
C SER A 348 4.34 -33.79 -6.25
N GLU A 349 5.64 -33.54 -6.18
CA GLU A 349 6.44 -33.57 -4.94
C GLU A 349 6.75 -32.15 -4.42
N GLU A 350 5.97 -31.15 -4.80
CA GLU A 350 6.11 -29.79 -4.26
C GLU A 350 5.73 -29.74 -2.78
N ILE A 351 6.63 -29.18 -1.97
CA ILE A 351 6.43 -28.97 -0.55
C ILE A 351 6.15 -27.50 -0.30
N PHE A 352 5.01 -27.22 0.29
CA PHE A 352 4.61 -25.88 0.73
C PHE A 352 5.01 -25.67 2.18
N GLU A 353 5.75 -24.61 2.45
CA GLU A 353 6.21 -24.28 3.79
C GLU A 353 5.74 -22.89 4.22
N ARG A 354 5.38 -22.79 5.50
CA ARG A 354 5.18 -21.52 6.22
C ARG A 354 6.19 -21.46 7.35
N LEU A 355 7.08 -20.52 7.29
CA LEU A 355 8.21 -20.41 8.20
C LEU A 355 8.12 -19.08 8.94
N PRO A 356 7.40 -19.01 10.08
CA PRO A 356 7.40 -17.81 10.90
C PRO A 356 8.76 -17.65 11.57
N LEU A 357 9.22 -16.41 11.62
CA LEU A 357 10.48 -16.03 12.24
C LEU A 357 10.27 -14.77 13.07
N ASN A 358 10.47 -14.85 14.36
CA ASN A 358 10.39 -13.72 15.27
C ASN A 358 11.79 -13.36 15.74
N ILE A 359 12.19 -12.11 15.60
CA ILE A 359 13.56 -11.66 15.90
C ILE A 359 13.49 -10.52 16.94
N SER A 360 14.26 -10.65 17.99
CA SER A 360 14.53 -9.58 18.94
C SER A 360 15.41 -8.51 18.28
N LEU A 361 14.96 -7.27 18.32
CA LEU A 361 15.70 -6.13 17.77
C LEU A 361 16.72 -5.53 18.77
N SER A 362 16.76 -6.06 19.99
CA SER A 362 17.75 -5.67 20.99
C SER A 362 19.06 -6.43 20.86
N ASP A 363 19.01 -7.73 20.53
CA ASP A 363 20.18 -8.62 20.47
C ASP A 363 20.25 -9.52 19.21
N GLY A 364 19.24 -9.44 18.34
CA GLY A 364 19.19 -10.16 17.07
C GLY A 364 18.82 -11.63 17.16
N LYS A 365 18.45 -12.13 18.34
CA LYS A 365 18.11 -13.53 18.52
C LYS A 365 16.72 -13.87 17.99
N VAL A 366 16.57 -15.11 17.54
CA VAL A 366 15.26 -15.69 17.26
C VAL A 366 14.53 -15.90 18.60
N LEU A 367 13.28 -15.45 18.65
CA LEU A 367 12.42 -15.59 19.81
C LEU A 367 11.57 -16.87 19.69
N ASP A 368 11.72 -17.73 20.66
CA ASP A 368 10.81 -18.85 20.90
C ASP A 368 9.55 -18.36 21.60
N ILE A 369 8.46 -19.10 21.53
CA ILE A 369 7.22 -18.73 22.23
C ILE A 369 7.42 -18.66 23.75
N SER A 370 8.33 -19.42 24.31
CA SER A 370 8.74 -19.39 25.72
C SER A 370 9.48 -18.11 26.13
N ASP A 371 9.97 -17.31 25.19
CA ASP A 371 10.53 -15.98 25.49
C ASP A 371 9.43 -14.93 25.67
N VAL A 372 8.22 -15.24 25.18
CA VAL A 372 7.07 -14.32 25.18
C VAL A 372 6.00 -14.74 26.20
N LEU A 373 5.71 -16.04 26.28
CA LEU A 373 4.69 -16.60 27.17
C LEU A 373 5.32 -17.52 28.23
N ASP A 374 4.76 -17.51 29.44
CA ASP A 374 5.04 -18.47 30.49
C ASP A 374 4.42 -19.84 30.13
N VAL A 375 5.15 -20.59 29.28
CA VAL A 375 4.69 -21.90 28.77
C VAL A 375 4.61 -22.99 29.85
N GLU A 376 5.26 -22.78 31.00
CA GLU A 376 5.19 -23.67 32.14
C GLU A 376 3.92 -23.47 33.00
N ASN A 377 3.18 -22.39 32.73
CA ASN A 377 1.95 -22.09 33.45
C ASN A 377 0.84 -23.10 33.09
N PRO A 378 0.33 -23.90 34.06
CA PRO A 378 -0.62 -24.95 33.76
C PRO A 378 -1.96 -24.47 33.20
N ASP A 379 -2.30 -23.17 33.39
CA ASP A 379 -3.54 -22.58 32.90
C ASP A 379 -3.43 -22.11 31.43
N LEU A 380 -2.22 -22.03 30.85
CA LEU A 380 -2.02 -21.49 29.50
C LEU A 380 -2.64 -22.41 28.44
N LEU A 381 -2.31 -23.68 28.42
CA LEU A 381 -2.81 -24.65 27.44
C LEU A 381 -4.35 -24.74 27.40
N PRO A 382 -5.05 -24.83 28.55
CA PRO A 382 -6.51 -24.79 28.57
C PRO A 382 -7.10 -23.49 27.94
N VAL A 383 -6.47 -22.37 28.20
CA VAL A 383 -6.90 -21.08 27.63
C VAL A 383 -6.68 -21.03 26.11
N LEU A 384 -5.50 -21.46 25.64
CA LEU A 384 -5.21 -21.54 24.21
C LEU A 384 -6.16 -22.49 23.48
N ALA A 385 -6.42 -23.68 24.09
CA ALA A 385 -7.34 -24.65 23.52
C ALA A 385 -8.79 -24.13 23.46
N LEU A 386 -9.20 -23.32 24.41
CA LEU A 386 -10.53 -22.69 24.40
C LEU A 386 -10.62 -21.59 23.32
N LEU A 387 -9.63 -20.71 23.24
CA LEU A 387 -9.62 -19.58 22.32
C LEU A 387 -9.38 -20.01 20.86
N GLY A 388 -8.60 -21.07 20.63
CA GLY A 388 -8.30 -21.62 19.31
C GLY A 388 -9.18 -22.82 18.90
N ALA A 389 -10.30 -23.08 19.59
CA ALA A 389 -11.09 -24.29 19.40
C ALA A 389 -11.66 -24.44 17.97
N GLU A 390 -11.91 -23.36 17.27
CA GLU A 390 -12.45 -23.34 15.89
C GLU A 390 -11.34 -23.47 14.82
N ASP A 391 -10.07 -23.23 15.18
CA ASP A 391 -8.97 -23.03 14.23
C ASP A 391 -8.18 -24.30 13.90
N LYS A 392 -8.55 -25.45 14.48
CA LYS A 392 -7.92 -26.77 14.25
C LYS A 392 -6.42 -26.87 14.60
N VAL A 393 -5.88 -25.94 15.38
CA VAL A 393 -4.55 -26.05 15.98
C VAL A 393 -4.65 -26.84 17.26
N ASP A 394 -3.78 -27.85 17.43
CA ASP A 394 -3.81 -28.75 18.58
C ASP A 394 -2.97 -28.21 19.74
N PHE A 395 -3.62 -27.62 20.73
CA PHE A 395 -3.00 -27.13 21.96
C PHE A 395 -3.07 -28.15 23.13
N THR A 396 -3.42 -29.40 22.86
CA THR A 396 -3.65 -30.38 23.96
C THR A 396 -2.38 -30.89 24.65
N LYS A 397 -1.22 -30.74 24.00
CA LYS A 397 0.04 -31.29 24.50
C LYS A 397 1.08 -30.23 24.83
N GLU A 398 1.23 -29.27 23.95
CA GLU A 398 2.26 -28.24 24.04
C GLU A 398 1.81 -26.95 23.31
N VAL A 399 2.43 -25.85 23.65
CA VAL A 399 2.26 -24.59 22.89
C VAL A 399 3.12 -24.69 21.62
N PRO A 400 2.55 -24.58 20.39
CA PRO A 400 3.33 -24.64 19.18
C PRO A 400 4.41 -23.55 19.13
N ASN A 401 5.65 -23.92 18.82
CA ASN A 401 6.73 -22.93 18.65
C ASN A 401 6.77 -22.29 17.26
N SER A 402 5.89 -22.71 16.36
CA SER A 402 5.68 -22.05 15.06
C SER A 402 4.61 -20.98 15.21
N TRP A 403 5.03 -19.73 15.37
CA TRP A 403 4.14 -18.62 15.67
C TRP A 403 4.66 -17.30 15.09
N TYR A 404 3.77 -16.32 14.93
CA TYR A 404 4.11 -14.93 14.63
C TYR A 404 3.15 -13.97 15.33
N TYR A 405 3.53 -12.71 15.43
CA TYR A 405 2.66 -11.63 15.90
C TYR A 405 2.26 -10.72 14.74
N ASN A 406 0.97 -10.34 14.65
CA ASN A 406 0.46 -9.50 13.58
C ASN A 406 0.07 -8.09 14.03
N GLY A 407 0.57 -7.65 15.20
CA GLY A 407 0.21 -6.35 15.79
C GLY A 407 -1.02 -6.38 16.71
N LYS A 408 -1.80 -7.49 16.68
CA LYS A 408 -2.99 -7.69 17.50
C LYS A 408 -3.05 -9.08 18.12
N ASN A 409 -2.74 -10.09 17.32
CA ASN A 409 -2.87 -11.51 17.71
C ASN A 409 -1.51 -12.21 17.71
N LEU A 410 -1.30 -13.13 18.64
CA LEU A 410 -0.33 -14.20 18.48
C LEU A 410 -0.97 -15.26 17.60
N VAL A 411 -0.35 -15.54 16.45
CA VAL A 411 -0.86 -16.50 15.46
C VAL A 411 0.02 -17.74 15.52
N PHE A 412 -0.57 -18.86 15.91
CA PHE A 412 0.10 -20.15 15.99
C PHE A 412 -0.13 -20.93 14.70
N CYS A 413 0.94 -21.45 14.11
CA CYS A 413 0.91 -22.20 12.87
C CYS A 413 1.19 -23.67 13.15
N GLN A 414 0.41 -24.57 12.57
CA GLN A 414 0.62 -26.01 12.68
C GLN A 414 0.41 -26.69 11.33
N LYS A 415 1.40 -27.47 10.91
CA LYS A 415 1.28 -28.25 9.67
C LYS A 415 0.19 -29.31 9.82
N MET A 416 -0.67 -29.43 8.82
CA MET A 416 -1.70 -30.47 8.78
C MET A 416 -1.08 -31.86 8.78
N LYS A 417 -1.74 -32.83 9.41
CA LYS A 417 -1.22 -34.22 9.56
C LYS A 417 -1.03 -34.92 8.21
N ASP A 418 -1.80 -34.55 7.20
CA ASP A 418 -1.70 -35.07 5.82
C ASP A 418 -0.61 -34.36 4.99
N GLY A 419 0.03 -33.33 5.56
CA GLY A 419 1.07 -32.56 4.89
C GLY A 419 0.58 -31.58 3.81
N THR A 420 -0.74 -31.50 3.54
CA THR A 420 -1.30 -30.72 2.43
C THR A 420 -1.43 -29.24 2.70
N GLY A 421 -1.28 -28.80 3.96
CA GLY A 421 -1.47 -27.42 4.32
C GLY A 421 -1.10 -27.07 5.76
N TRP A 422 -1.54 -25.91 6.19
CA TRP A 422 -1.29 -25.36 7.52
C TRP A 422 -2.59 -24.91 8.16
N ASN A 423 -2.73 -25.18 9.46
CA ASN A 423 -3.75 -24.60 10.32
C ASN A 423 -3.14 -23.39 11.02
N GLU A 424 -3.92 -22.35 11.23
CA GLU A 424 -3.54 -21.16 12.00
C GLU A 424 -4.60 -20.87 13.06
N ALA A 425 -4.14 -20.49 14.26
CA ALA A 425 -4.99 -20.03 15.33
C ALA A 425 -4.55 -18.62 15.75
N ALA A 426 -5.41 -17.64 15.54
CA ALA A 426 -5.15 -16.23 15.85
C ALA A 426 -5.71 -15.87 17.23
N ILE A 427 -4.89 -15.89 18.25
CA ILE A 427 -5.28 -15.63 19.65
C ILE A 427 -4.98 -14.15 19.98
N PRO A 428 -5.99 -13.34 20.41
CA PRO A 428 -5.77 -11.96 20.79
C PRO A 428 -4.73 -11.85 21.92
N ALA A 429 -3.71 -11.02 21.71
CA ALA A 429 -2.64 -10.83 22.68
C ALA A 429 -3.17 -10.31 24.04
N SER A 430 -4.28 -9.54 24.02
CA SER A 430 -4.97 -9.07 25.21
C SER A 430 -5.52 -10.20 26.10
N GLU A 431 -5.91 -11.32 25.52
CA GLU A 431 -6.40 -12.50 26.27
C GLU A 431 -5.26 -13.28 26.95
N LEU A 432 -4.04 -13.07 26.46
CA LEU A 432 -2.84 -13.76 26.97
C LEU A 432 -1.99 -12.88 27.90
N GLU A 433 -2.43 -11.67 28.22
CA GLU A 433 -1.64 -10.72 29.03
C GLU A 433 -1.13 -11.26 30.37
N LYS A 434 -1.91 -12.12 31.04
CA LYS A 434 -1.54 -12.72 32.32
C LYS A 434 -0.42 -13.75 32.22
N PHE A 435 -0.17 -14.25 31.00
CA PHE A 435 0.88 -15.23 30.71
C PHE A 435 2.10 -14.61 30.05
N MET A 436 2.08 -13.32 29.72
CA MET A 436 3.20 -12.66 29.05
C MET A 436 4.37 -12.41 30.02
N LEU A 437 5.54 -12.88 29.62
CA LEU A 437 6.81 -12.66 30.32
C LEU A 437 7.32 -11.23 30.11
N ASN A 438 7.16 -10.71 28.89
CA ASN A 438 7.57 -9.35 28.53
C ASN A 438 6.55 -8.69 27.60
N LYS A 439 5.67 -7.86 28.17
CA LYS A 439 4.64 -7.11 27.44
C LYS A 439 5.19 -6.05 26.48
N ASN A 440 6.45 -5.61 26.67
CA ASN A 440 7.03 -4.58 25.81
C ASN A 440 7.42 -5.11 24.44
N LEU A 441 7.72 -6.43 24.31
CA LEU A 441 8.05 -7.05 23.03
C LEU A 441 6.98 -6.84 21.97
N LEU A 442 5.70 -6.75 22.36
CA LEU A 442 4.56 -6.64 21.45
C LEU A 442 4.09 -5.19 21.23
N LYS A 443 4.85 -4.18 21.67
CA LYS A 443 4.53 -2.77 21.44
C LYS A 443 5.12 -2.28 20.11
N LYS A 444 4.33 -1.47 19.40
CA LYS A 444 4.79 -0.69 18.24
C LYS A 444 5.73 0.43 18.65
#